data_e59d9ac6f32a50a2028940e355ef6775
#
_entry.id   e59d9ac6f32a50a2028940e355ef6775
#
_cell.length_a   1.000
_cell.length_b   1.000
_cell.length_c   1.000
_cell.angle_alpha   90.00
_cell.angle_beta   90.00
_cell.angle_gamma   90.00
#
_symmetry.space_group_name_H-M   'P 1'
#
loop_
_entity.id
_entity.type
_entity.pdbx_description
1 polymer ?
#
loop_
_entity_poly.entity_id
_entity_poly.type
_entity_poly.pdbx_seq_one_letter_code
_entity_poly.pdbx_strand_id
1 'polypeptide(L)'
;MMALIAYLLRSYTRSQRYFAPFTGLVIAVLVLYSYKPNPVMNSYAATAVLLFIGCAWMGLSFLNHEHSVQTQITIVHLRSARKYTAGRLLTLALLTWLLDLLIVVYPLVSDRFDEPAGGYRILIALAGHGLLGMIGVAIALYLQASWVKKSSHAVGILLAIIAISIGATKISSLLPAQWLMLTLLLPPVSPVMDALMNADTLLVSGVLLSFIHIFLYTAVLVALHIYLSGRKDNNKN
;
A
#
# COMPACT_ATOMS: atom_id res chain seq x y z
N MET A 1 -13.17 -6.73 18.15
CA MET A 1 -12.31 -6.25 17.05
C MET A 1 -11.53 -4.99 17.43
N MET A 2 -12.18 -3.94 17.97
CA MET A 2 -11.50 -2.69 18.40
C MET A 2 -10.36 -2.92 19.39
N ALA A 3 -10.57 -3.77 20.41
CA ALA A 3 -9.51 -4.10 21.37
C ALA A 3 -8.29 -4.76 20.74
N LEU A 4 -8.50 -5.59 19.70
CA LEU A 4 -7.41 -6.21 18.95
C LEU A 4 -6.62 -5.15 18.14
N ILE A 5 -7.33 -4.25 17.45
CA ILE A 5 -6.69 -3.16 16.69
C ILE A 5 -5.86 -2.28 17.64
N ALA A 6 -6.43 -1.88 18.79
CA ALA A 6 -5.72 -1.08 19.77
C ALA A 6 -4.48 -1.81 20.35
N TYR A 7 -4.60 -3.12 20.59
CA TYR A 7 -3.47 -3.96 21.00
C TYR A 7 -2.37 -3.99 19.92
N LEU A 8 -2.73 -4.26 18.67
CA LEU A 8 -1.77 -4.34 17.56
C LEU A 8 -1.06 -3.01 17.32
N LEU A 9 -1.78 -1.89 17.35
CA LEU A 9 -1.20 -0.55 17.25
C LEU A 9 -0.22 -0.29 18.40
N ARG A 10 -0.62 -0.57 19.64
CA ARG A 10 0.24 -0.37 20.81
C ARG A 10 1.47 -1.27 20.78
N SER A 11 1.33 -2.52 20.35
CA SER A 11 2.44 -3.45 20.18
C SER A 11 3.42 -2.94 19.10
N TYR A 12 2.91 -2.51 17.97
CA TYR A 12 3.72 -2.00 16.86
C TYR A 12 4.46 -0.71 17.24
N THR A 13 3.80 0.25 17.88
CA THR A 13 4.44 1.48 18.33
C THR A 13 5.53 1.22 19.37
N ARG A 14 5.30 0.29 20.32
CA ARG A 14 6.32 -0.10 21.30
C ARG A 14 7.53 -0.82 20.70
N SER A 15 7.35 -1.51 19.57
CA SER A 15 8.45 -2.19 18.87
C SER A 15 9.39 -1.23 18.15
N GLN A 16 9.02 0.03 17.99
CA GLN A 16 9.70 1.09 17.23
C GLN A 16 9.99 0.73 15.75
N ARG A 17 9.49 -0.41 15.27
CA ARG A 17 9.71 -0.84 13.88
C ARG A 17 8.97 0.01 12.86
N TYR A 18 8.00 0.82 13.29
CA TYR A 18 7.33 1.80 12.43
C TYR A 18 8.23 2.98 12.06
N PHE A 19 9.25 3.26 12.88
CA PHE A 19 10.04 4.49 12.78
C PHE A 19 10.71 4.63 11.39
N ALA A 20 11.41 3.59 10.93
CA ALA A 20 12.11 3.66 9.65
C ALA A 20 11.18 3.85 8.44
N PRO A 21 10.10 3.06 8.22
CA PRO A 21 9.21 3.28 7.09
C PRO A 21 8.44 4.61 7.18
N PHE A 22 8.02 5.02 8.38
CA PHE A 22 7.34 6.27 8.59
C PHE A 22 8.25 7.48 8.31
N THR A 23 9.43 7.50 8.93
CA THR A 23 10.40 8.60 8.75
C THR A 23 10.88 8.70 7.31
N GLY A 24 11.17 7.55 6.66
CA GLY A 24 11.55 7.50 5.25
C GLY A 24 10.48 8.11 4.35
N LEU A 25 9.20 7.76 4.57
CA LEU A 25 8.08 8.32 3.83
C LEU A 25 7.93 9.83 4.07
N VAL A 26 7.98 10.26 5.32
CA VAL A 26 7.88 11.69 5.68
C VAL A 26 9.01 12.50 5.03
N ILE A 27 10.25 12.03 5.13
CA ILE A 27 11.40 12.71 4.49
C ILE A 27 11.19 12.79 2.98
N ALA A 28 10.78 11.71 2.32
CA ALA A 28 10.56 11.69 0.88
C ALA A 28 9.49 12.72 0.45
N VAL A 29 8.38 12.80 1.18
CA VAL A 29 7.31 13.78 0.94
C VAL A 29 7.80 15.21 1.18
N LEU A 30 8.54 15.46 2.27
CA LEU A 30 9.10 16.78 2.57
C LEU A 30 10.13 17.22 1.52
N VAL A 31 10.96 16.31 1.03
CA VAL A 31 11.92 16.58 -0.04
C VAL A 31 11.20 16.92 -1.35
N LEU A 32 10.14 16.19 -1.71
CA LEU A 32 9.35 16.48 -2.91
C LEU A 32 8.74 17.89 -2.83
N TYR A 33 8.20 18.27 -1.69
CA TYR A 33 7.60 19.58 -1.47
C TYR A 33 8.60 20.63 -0.92
N SER A 34 9.92 20.37 -0.95
CA SER A 34 10.92 21.30 -0.42
C SER A 34 10.95 22.62 -1.19
N TYR A 35 10.58 22.59 -2.47
CA TYR A 35 10.51 23.74 -3.30
C TYR A 35 9.08 24.03 -3.82
N LYS A 36 8.79 25.25 -4.22
CA LYS A 36 7.50 25.78 -4.64
C LYS A 36 7.73 26.67 -5.87
N PRO A 37 6.79 26.70 -6.85
CA PRO A 37 5.48 26.02 -6.88
C PRO A 37 5.55 24.59 -7.43
N ASN A 38 4.57 23.73 -7.06
CA ASN A 38 4.46 22.38 -7.57
C ASN A 38 3.13 22.19 -8.33
N PRO A 39 3.13 21.50 -9.49
CA PRO A 39 1.90 21.14 -10.17
C PRO A 39 1.06 20.18 -9.32
N VAL A 40 -0.25 20.43 -9.18
CA VAL A 40 -1.13 19.72 -8.25
C VAL A 40 -1.14 18.21 -8.52
N MET A 41 -1.60 17.79 -9.70
CA MET A 41 -1.84 16.37 -9.97
C MET A 41 -0.56 15.56 -10.16
N ASN A 42 0.49 16.16 -10.72
CA ASN A 42 1.80 15.51 -10.84
C ASN A 42 2.41 15.23 -9.46
N SER A 43 2.29 16.19 -8.54
CA SER A 43 2.77 16.03 -7.16
C SER A 43 1.99 14.97 -6.40
N TYR A 44 0.67 14.95 -6.56
CA TYR A 44 -0.17 13.92 -5.98
C TYR A 44 0.13 12.52 -6.56
N ALA A 45 0.36 12.41 -7.87
CA ALA A 45 0.77 11.14 -8.47
C ALA A 45 2.10 10.63 -7.91
N ALA A 46 3.08 11.52 -7.77
CA ALA A 46 4.38 11.17 -7.19
C ALA A 46 4.27 10.77 -5.71
N THR A 47 3.51 11.52 -4.89
CA THR A 47 3.33 11.19 -3.47
C THR A 47 2.48 9.94 -3.25
N ALA A 48 1.56 9.62 -4.16
CA ALA A 48 0.81 8.36 -4.12
C ALA A 48 1.72 7.14 -4.36
N VAL A 49 2.72 7.24 -5.24
CA VAL A 49 3.74 6.20 -5.41
C VAL A 49 4.65 6.11 -4.18
N LEU A 50 5.02 7.24 -3.57
CA LEU A 50 5.78 7.23 -2.31
C LEU A 50 4.98 6.55 -1.20
N LEU A 51 3.66 6.78 -1.12
CA LEU A 51 2.80 6.11 -0.16
C LEU A 51 2.70 4.60 -0.44
N PHE A 52 2.62 4.18 -1.70
CA PHE A 52 2.69 2.76 -2.09
C PHE A 52 3.95 2.09 -1.53
N ILE A 53 5.12 2.69 -1.77
CA ILE A 53 6.41 2.19 -1.28
C ILE A 53 6.44 2.18 0.26
N GLY A 54 6.03 3.27 0.89
CA GLY A 54 5.98 3.42 2.35
C GLY A 54 5.04 2.40 3.00
N CYS A 55 3.84 2.19 2.45
CA CYS A 55 2.87 1.22 2.95
C CYS A 55 3.31 -0.23 2.72
N ALA A 56 3.99 -0.54 1.61
CA ALA A 56 4.58 -1.85 1.38
C ALA A 56 5.67 -2.16 2.42
N TRP A 57 6.56 -1.20 2.70
CA TRP A 57 7.58 -1.35 3.74
C TRP A 57 6.98 -1.39 5.15
N MET A 58 6.06 -0.47 5.46
CA MET A 58 5.34 -0.46 6.75
C MET A 58 4.55 -1.76 6.96
N GLY A 59 3.88 -2.26 5.93
CA GLY A 59 3.17 -3.54 5.95
C GLY A 59 4.09 -4.69 6.29
N LEU A 60 5.24 -4.82 5.62
CA LEU A 60 6.23 -5.85 5.89
C LEU A 60 6.79 -5.74 7.33
N SER A 61 7.09 -4.53 7.77
CA SER A 61 7.55 -4.24 9.13
C SER A 61 6.50 -4.62 10.19
N PHE A 62 5.24 -4.20 9.97
CA PHE A 62 4.12 -4.50 10.85
C PHE A 62 3.83 -6.01 10.91
N LEU A 63 3.80 -6.69 9.79
CA LEU A 63 3.48 -8.12 9.72
C LEU A 63 4.54 -9.01 10.41
N ASN A 64 5.75 -8.49 10.60
CA ASN A 64 6.87 -9.20 11.19
C ASN A 64 7.30 -8.65 12.57
N HIS A 65 6.51 -7.77 13.21
CA HIS A 65 6.91 -7.19 14.50
C HIS A 65 6.65 -8.13 15.69
N GLU A 66 5.63 -8.98 15.61
CA GLU A 66 5.30 -9.93 16.67
C GLU A 66 6.09 -11.25 16.51
N HIS A 67 6.55 -11.80 17.64
CA HIS A 67 7.11 -13.14 17.67
C HIS A 67 6.03 -14.20 17.41
N SER A 68 6.42 -15.33 16.81
CA SER A 68 5.50 -16.42 16.49
C SER A 68 4.70 -16.93 17.69
N VAL A 69 5.33 -17.02 18.87
CA VAL A 69 4.68 -17.43 20.11
C VAL A 69 3.58 -16.44 20.53
N GLN A 70 3.86 -15.14 20.46
CA GLN A 70 2.90 -14.09 20.79
C GLN A 70 1.69 -14.13 19.85
N THR A 71 1.94 -14.30 18.56
CA THR A 71 0.91 -14.49 17.53
C THR A 71 0.02 -15.70 17.87
N GLN A 72 0.60 -16.84 18.24
CA GLN A 72 -0.16 -18.05 18.61
C GLN A 72 -1.02 -17.82 19.84
N ILE A 73 -0.48 -17.23 20.92
CA ILE A 73 -1.23 -16.89 22.14
C ILE A 73 -2.43 -16.00 21.79
N THR A 74 -2.23 -14.98 20.96
CA THR A 74 -3.30 -14.07 20.54
C THR A 74 -4.38 -14.80 19.73
N ILE A 75 -4.01 -15.71 18.82
CA ILE A 75 -4.95 -16.53 18.05
C ILE A 75 -5.78 -17.45 18.94
N VAL A 76 -5.14 -18.11 19.92
CA VAL A 76 -5.83 -18.98 20.90
C VAL A 76 -6.84 -18.15 21.71
N HIS A 77 -6.46 -16.97 22.15
CA HIS A 77 -7.36 -16.07 22.91
C HIS A 77 -8.56 -15.61 22.07
N LEU A 78 -8.35 -15.34 20.79
CA LEU A 78 -9.40 -14.95 19.84
C LEU A 78 -10.22 -16.13 19.34
N ARG A 79 -9.79 -17.37 19.58
CA ARG A 79 -10.35 -18.62 19.07
C ARG A 79 -10.54 -18.62 17.55
N SER A 80 -9.77 -17.82 16.82
CA SER A 80 -9.90 -17.69 15.37
C SER A 80 -8.71 -17.00 14.73
N ALA A 81 -7.95 -17.72 13.92
CA ALA A 81 -6.88 -17.17 13.10
C ALA A 81 -7.41 -16.15 12.06
N ARG A 82 -8.61 -16.39 11.51
CA ARG A 82 -9.27 -15.46 10.58
C ARG A 82 -9.55 -14.11 11.22
N LYS A 83 -10.04 -14.07 12.47
CA LYS A 83 -10.27 -12.81 13.22
C LYS A 83 -8.97 -12.07 13.47
N TYR A 84 -7.89 -12.79 13.78
CA TYR A 84 -6.56 -12.20 13.95
C TYR A 84 -6.05 -11.58 12.65
N THR A 85 -6.11 -12.32 11.52
CA THR A 85 -5.71 -11.82 10.20
C THR A 85 -6.54 -10.61 9.78
N ALA A 86 -7.86 -10.64 9.97
CA ALA A 86 -8.72 -9.50 9.70
C ALA A 86 -8.38 -8.27 10.57
N GLY A 87 -8.04 -8.49 11.85
CA GLY A 87 -7.60 -7.41 12.73
C GLY A 87 -6.30 -6.75 12.26
N ARG A 88 -5.32 -7.54 11.79
CA ARG A 88 -4.07 -7.04 11.20
C ARG A 88 -4.32 -6.21 9.94
N LEU A 89 -5.19 -6.71 9.04
CA LEU A 89 -5.58 -6.00 7.82
C LEU A 89 -6.28 -4.68 8.12
N LEU A 90 -7.24 -4.68 9.06
CA LEU A 90 -7.94 -3.46 9.47
C LEU A 90 -6.99 -2.44 10.12
N THR A 91 -6.01 -2.92 10.90
CA THR A 91 -4.99 -2.04 11.49
C THR A 91 -4.11 -1.40 10.41
N LEU A 92 -3.66 -2.19 9.44
CA LEU A 92 -2.88 -1.68 8.31
C LEU A 92 -3.69 -0.73 7.42
N ALA A 93 -4.96 -1.04 7.15
CA ALA A 93 -5.84 -0.14 6.43
C ALA A 93 -6.00 1.20 7.15
N LEU A 94 -6.23 1.17 8.46
CA LEU A 94 -6.33 2.40 9.28
C LEU A 94 -5.04 3.24 9.20
N LEU A 95 -3.87 2.61 9.31
CA LEU A 95 -2.59 3.31 9.19
C LEU A 95 -2.39 3.88 7.79
N THR A 96 -2.75 3.13 6.74
CA THR A 96 -2.66 3.58 5.35
C THR A 96 -3.51 4.82 5.12
N TRP A 97 -4.79 4.79 5.52
CA TRP A 97 -5.69 5.94 5.35
C TRP A 97 -5.31 7.15 6.21
N LEU A 98 -4.71 6.93 7.37
CA LEU A 98 -4.16 8.02 8.18
C LEU A 98 -2.97 8.69 7.48
N LEU A 99 -2.05 7.91 6.92
CA LEU A 99 -0.92 8.43 6.17
C LEU A 99 -1.33 9.12 4.88
N ASP A 100 -2.30 8.56 4.16
CA ASP A 100 -2.91 9.13 2.98
C ASP A 100 -3.46 10.54 3.29
N LEU A 101 -4.30 10.66 4.31
CA LEU A 101 -4.86 11.94 4.73
C LEU A 101 -3.75 12.97 5.06
N LEU A 102 -2.72 12.55 5.80
CA LEU A 102 -1.60 13.42 6.14
C LEU A 102 -0.85 13.90 4.89
N ILE A 103 -0.58 13.02 3.93
CA ILE A 103 0.18 13.35 2.72
C ILE A 103 -0.64 14.25 1.79
N VAL A 104 -1.94 14.01 1.63
CA VAL A 104 -2.78 14.82 0.76
C VAL A 104 -3.06 16.19 1.36
N VAL A 105 -3.25 16.28 2.69
CA VAL A 105 -3.54 17.56 3.36
C VAL A 105 -2.28 18.43 3.53
N TYR A 106 -1.11 17.83 3.67
CA TYR A 106 0.14 18.55 3.92
C TYR A 106 0.42 19.69 2.89
N PRO A 107 0.42 19.44 1.57
CA PRO A 107 0.69 20.49 0.59
C PRO A 107 -0.40 21.57 0.52
N LEU A 108 -1.65 21.23 0.88
CA LEU A 108 -2.75 22.19 0.94
C LEU A 108 -2.55 23.20 2.07
N VAL A 109 -2.22 22.70 3.27
CA VAL A 109 -2.03 23.57 4.46
C VAL A 109 -0.73 24.38 4.37
N SER A 110 0.31 23.80 3.75
CA SER A 110 1.61 24.45 3.60
C SER A 110 1.75 25.26 2.31
N ASP A 111 0.65 25.43 1.56
CA ASP A 111 0.57 26.23 0.32
C ASP A 111 1.70 25.90 -0.67
N ARG A 112 1.84 24.59 -1.05
CA ARG A 112 2.93 24.11 -1.89
C ARG A 112 2.60 24.07 -3.38
N PHE A 113 1.34 24.22 -3.76
CA PHE A 113 0.90 24.16 -5.13
C PHE A 113 1.02 25.47 -5.88
N ASP A 114 1.06 25.37 -7.21
CA ASP A 114 1.07 26.48 -8.15
C ASP A 114 -0.33 27.11 -8.32
N GLU A 115 -1.39 26.32 -8.08
CA GLU A 115 -2.78 26.72 -8.15
C GLU A 115 -3.63 26.03 -7.08
N PRO A 116 -4.85 26.53 -6.80
CA PRO A 116 -5.77 25.85 -5.89
C PRO A 116 -6.12 24.45 -6.36
N ALA A 117 -5.95 23.44 -5.49
CA ALA A 117 -6.18 22.04 -5.87
C ALA A 117 -7.62 21.74 -6.27
N GLY A 118 -8.60 22.43 -5.66
CA GLY A 118 -10.02 22.16 -5.88
C GLY A 118 -10.51 20.83 -5.29
N GLY A 119 -11.81 20.74 -5.01
CA GLY A 119 -12.39 19.56 -4.34
C GLY A 119 -12.27 18.26 -5.15
N TYR A 120 -12.43 18.34 -6.47
CA TYR A 120 -12.32 17.17 -7.36
C TYR A 120 -10.94 16.53 -7.32
N ARG A 121 -9.88 17.31 -7.48
CA ARG A 121 -8.49 16.82 -7.44
C ARG A 121 -8.13 16.23 -6.06
N ILE A 122 -8.60 16.84 -4.98
CA ILE A 122 -8.39 16.32 -3.62
C ILE A 122 -9.07 14.96 -3.43
N LEU A 123 -10.32 14.80 -3.90
CA LEU A 123 -11.03 13.52 -3.79
C LEU A 123 -10.34 12.42 -4.61
N ILE A 124 -9.92 12.72 -5.84
CA ILE A 124 -9.17 11.78 -6.68
C ILE A 124 -7.82 11.44 -6.05
N ALA A 125 -7.12 12.44 -5.50
CA ALA A 125 -5.86 12.21 -4.80
C ALA A 125 -6.05 11.27 -3.60
N LEU A 126 -7.01 11.53 -2.70
CA LEU A 126 -7.32 10.65 -1.57
C LEU A 126 -7.64 9.22 -2.04
N ALA A 127 -8.50 9.07 -3.05
CA ALA A 127 -8.84 7.74 -3.56
C ALA A 127 -7.61 7.01 -4.14
N GLY A 128 -6.81 7.70 -4.96
CA GLY A 128 -5.62 7.13 -5.60
C GLY A 128 -4.53 6.76 -4.59
N HIS A 129 -4.23 7.63 -3.62
CA HIS A 129 -3.27 7.37 -2.56
C HIS A 129 -3.71 6.18 -1.70
N GLY A 130 -4.97 6.16 -1.24
CA GLY A 130 -5.51 5.07 -0.45
C GLY A 130 -5.43 3.73 -1.16
N LEU A 131 -5.81 3.67 -2.44
CA LEU A 131 -5.75 2.45 -3.26
C LEU A 131 -4.30 1.98 -3.47
N LEU A 132 -3.38 2.90 -3.80
CA LEU A 132 -1.96 2.59 -3.95
C LEU A 132 -1.32 2.16 -2.63
N GLY A 133 -1.66 2.77 -1.51
CA GLY A 133 -1.21 2.33 -0.20
C GLY A 133 -1.70 0.92 0.14
N MET A 134 -2.98 0.62 -0.14
CA MET A 134 -3.56 -0.69 0.13
C MET A 134 -2.97 -1.82 -0.72
N ILE A 135 -2.63 -1.59 -1.98
CA ILE A 135 -1.92 -2.61 -2.79
C ILE A 135 -0.51 -2.86 -2.24
N GLY A 136 0.18 -1.84 -1.74
CA GLY A 136 1.46 -2.00 -1.04
C GLY A 136 1.33 -2.92 0.17
N VAL A 137 0.31 -2.71 1.00
CA VAL A 137 -0.03 -3.60 2.13
C VAL A 137 -0.33 -5.02 1.63
N ALA A 138 -1.15 -5.17 0.57
CA ALA A 138 -1.52 -6.49 0.03
C ALA A 138 -0.31 -7.29 -0.45
N ILE A 139 0.68 -6.65 -1.08
CA ILE A 139 1.94 -7.29 -1.47
C ILE A 139 2.72 -7.74 -0.23
N ALA A 140 2.80 -6.91 0.80
CA ALA A 140 3.51 -7.25 2.04
C ALA A 140 2.95 -8.49 2.74
N LEU A 141 1.65 -8.81 2.60
CA LEU A 141 1.03 -10.02 3.17
C LEU A 141 1.73 -11.31 2.73
N TYR A 142 2.23 -11.37 1.50
CA TYR A 142 2.90 -12.55 0.93
C TYR A 142 4.38 -12.62 1.29
N LEU A 143 4.94 -11.55 1.85
CA LEU A 143 6.36 -11.44 2.19
C LEU A 143 6.63 -11.56 3.70
N GLN A 144 5.59 -11.75 4.52
CA GLN A 144 5.75 -11.95 5.96
C GLN A 144 6.53 -13.23 6.28
N ALA A 145 7.15 -13.29 7.45
CA ALA A 145 8.06 -14.37 7.87
C ALA A 145 7.44 -15.78 7.84
N SER A 146 6.12 -15.89 7.90
CA SER A 146 5.41 -17.18 7.74
C SER A 146 5.45 -17.72 6.31
N TRP A 147 5.74 -16.88 5.31
CA TRP A 147 5.84 -17.24 3.89
C TRP A 147 7.28 -17.19 3.40
N VAL A 148 8.03 -16.14 3.75
CA VAL A 148 9.43 -15.92 3.36
C VAL A 148 10.28 -15.89 4.62
N LYS A 149 10.99 -16.99 4.91
CA LYS A 149 11.72 -17.17 6.19
C LYS A 149 12.85 -16.15 6.37
N LYS A 150 13.59 -15.82 5.29
CA LYS A 150 14.73 -14.90 5.35
C LYS A 150 14.26 -13.47 5.05
N SER A 151 14.45 -12.56 6.00
CA SER A 151 14.05 -11.15 5.87
C SER A 151 14.71 -10.46 4.67
N SER A 152 16.00 -10.76 4.40
CA SER A 152 16.70 -10.20 3.23
C SER A 152 16.05 -10.60 1.90
N HIS A 153 15.58 -11.83 1.78
CA HIS A 153 14.85 -12.27 0.59
C HIS A 153 13.49 -11.55 0.48
N ALA A 154 12.77 -11.39 1.59
CA ALA A 154 11.50 -10.67 1.59
C ALA A 154 11.68 -9.22 1.12
N VAL A 155 12.70 -8.53 1.62
CA VAL A 155 13.03 -7.16 1.21
C VAL A 155 13.45 -7.11 -0.25
N GLY A 156 14.31 -8.01 -0.72
CA GLY A 156 14.76 -8.05 -2.11
C GLY A 156 13.58 -8.29 -3.08
N ILE A 157 12.68 -9.22 -2.75
CA ILE A 157 11.47 -9.48 -3.55
C ILE A 157 10.55 -8.26 -3.53
N LEU A 158 10.36 -7.61 -2.37
CA LEU A 158 9.55 -6.41 -2.26
C LEU A 158 10.07 -5.30 -3.17
N LEU A 159 11.36 -5.01 -3.13
CA LEU A 159 11.99 -4.00 -3.98
C LEU A 159 11.85 -4.34 -5.47
N ALA A 160 12.01 -5.61 -5.85
CA ALA A 160 11.81 -6.06 -7.22
C ALA A 160 10.35 -5.85 -7.67
N ILE A 161 9.37 -6.23 -6.85
CA ILE A 161 7.95 -6.02 -7.16
C ILE A 161 7.64 -4.52 -7.28
N ILE A 162 8.14 -3.68 -6.39
CA ILE A 162 7.97 -2.22 -6.44
C ILE A 162 8.53 -1.67 -7.75
N ALA A 163 9.77 -2.01 -8.10
CA ALA A 163 10.41 -1.52 -9.32
C ALA A 163 9.64 -1.95 -10.59
N ILE A 164 9.24 -3.21 -10.66
CA ILE A 164 8.46 -3.75 -11.78
C ILE A 164 7.08 -3.09 -11.85
N SER A 165 6.41 -2.89 -10.72
CA SER A 165 5.07 -2.28 -10.66
C SER A 165 5.09 -0.82 -11.14
N ILE A 166 6.10 -0.04 -10.76
CA ILE A 166 6.27 1.35 -11.21
C ILE A 166 6.65 1.39 -12.70
N GLY A 167 7.50 0.47 -13.15
CA GLY A 167 7.95 0.37 -14.53
C GLY A 167 6.99 -0.37 -15.47
N ALA A 168 5.82 -0.82 -15.00
CA ALA A 168 4.95 -1.75 -15.74
C ALA A 168 4.51 -1.20 -17.10
N THR A 169 4.17 0.08 -17.23
CA THR A 169 3.80 0.73 -18.49
C THR A 169 4.97 0.67 -19.49
N LYS A 170 6.20 0.94 -19.05
CA LYS A 170 7.38 0.86 -19.92
C LYS A 170 7.72 -0.57 -20.30
N ILE A 171 7.60 -1.49 -19.35
CA ILE A 171 7.81 -2.92 -19.59
C ILE A 171 6.81 -3.42 -20.64
N SER A 172 5.53 -3.08 -20.52
CA SER A 172 4.49 -3.49 -21.47
C SER A 172 4.75 -2.96 -22.88
N SER A 173 5.29 -1.75 -23.02
CA SER A 173 5.63 -1.18 -24.35
C SER A 173 6.81 -1.86 -25.04
N LEU A 174 7.63 -2.61 -24.29
CA LEU A 174 8.77 -3.36 -24.83
C LEU A 174 8.43 -4.83 -25.13
N LEU A 175 7.30 -5.32 -24.63
CA LEU A 175 6.90 -6.72 -24.78
C LEU A 175 6.23 -6.95 -26.14
N PRO A 176 6.51 -8.07 -26.82
CA PRO A 176 5.74 -8.51 -27.99
C PRO A 176 4.26 -8.71 -27.63
N ALA A 177 3.37 -8.48 -28.60
CA ALA A 177 1.91 -8.54 -28.40
C ALA A 177 1.41 -9.83 -27.72
N GLN A 178 2.04 -10.96 -28.02
CA GLN A 178 1.70 -12.27 -27.44
C GLN A 178 1.96 -12.37 -25.92
N TRP A 179 2.82 -11.51 -25.38
CA TRP A 179 3.17 -11.49 -23.94
C TRP A 179 2.43 -10.41 -23.14
N LEU A 180 1.62 -9.56 -23.79
CA LEU A 180 0.89 -8.48 -23.11
C LEU A 180 -0.05 -8.99 -22.02
N MET A 181 -0.58 -10.21 -22.14
CA MET A 181 -1.39 -10.80 -21.08
C MET A 181 -0.63 -10.99 -19.75
N LEU A 182 0.70 -11.13 -19.78
CA LEU A 182 1.50 -11.22 -18.56
C LEU A 182 1.53 -9.91 -17.75
N THR A 183 1.29 -8.78 -18.41
CA THR A 183 1.21 -7.48 -17.72
C THR A 183 0.03 -7.38 -16.76
N LEU A 184 -1.01 -8.19 -16.97
CA LEU A 184 -2.15 -8.29 -16.04
C LEU A 184 -1.77 -8.92 -14.68
N LEU A 185 -0.66 -9.66 -14.64
CA LEU A 185 -0.14 -10.22 -13.38
C LEU A 185 0.64 -9.17 -12.57
N LEU A 186 1.04 -8.07 -13.20
CA LEU A 186 1.76 -7.00 -12.51
C LEU A 186 0.78 -6.13 -11.70
N PRO A 187 1.19 -5.69 -10.49
CA PRO A 187 0.38 -4.76 -9.72
C PRO A 187 0.11 -3.49 -10.53
N PRO A 188 -1.17 -3.06 -10.70
CA PRO A 188 -1.53 -1.95 -11.59
C PRO A 188 -1.25 -0.56 -10.96
N VAL A 189 0.01 -0.34 -10.56
CA VAL A 189 0.48 0.92 -9.96
C VAL A 189 0.62 2.00 -11.02
N SER A 190 1.30 1.69 -12.15
CA SER A 190 1.51 2.64 -13.25
C SER A 190 0.21 3.19 -13.83
N PRO A 191 -0.84 2.38 -14.12
CA PRO A 191 -2.10 2.92 -14.65
C PRO A 191 -2.79 3.90 -13.69
N VAL A 192 -2.67 3.70 -12.37
CA VAL A 192 -3.23 4.63 -11.39
C VAL A 192 -2.41 5.90 -11.31
N MET A 193 -1.09 5.79 -11.37
CA MET A 193 -0.19 6.95 -11.44
C MET A 193 -0.50 7.80 -12.68
N ASP A 194 -0.60 7.17 -13.86
CA ASP A 194 -0.92 7.84 -15.11
C ASP A 194 -2.31 8.49 -15.07
N ALA A 195 -3.31 7.83 -14.45
CA ALA A 195 -4.63 8.36 -14.26
C ALA A 195 -4.65 9.59 -13.34
N LEU A 196 -3.83 9.59 -12.27
CA LEU A 196 -3.65 10.75 -11.40
C LEU A 196 -2.98 11.91 -12.14
N MET A 197 -1.87 11.65 -12.85
CA MET A 197 -1.13 12.68 -13.58
C MET A 197 -2.00 13.39 -14.62
N ASN A 198 -2.88 12.64 -15.28
CA ASN A 198 -3.72 13.13 -16.38
C ASN A 198 -5.18 13.35 -15.94
N ALA A 199 -5.49 13.44 -14.65
CA ALA A 199 -6.86 13.55 -14.14
C ALA A 199 -7.63 14.77 -14.63
N ASP A 200 -6.93 15.84 -15.01
CA ASP A 200 -7.54 17.07 -15.56
C ASP A 200 -7.91 16.96 -17.05
N THR A 201 -7.30 16.02 -17.77
CA THR A 201 -7.50 15.83 -19.23
C THR A 201 -8.27 14.56 -19.56
N LEU A 202 -8.21 13.56 -18.69
CA LEU A 202 -8.92 12.30 -18.88
C LEU A 202 -10.40 12.45 -18.54
N LEU A 203 -11.23 11.67 -19.24
CA LEU A 203 -12.61 11.48 -18.82
C LEU A 203 -12.64 10.82 -17.43
N VAL A 204 -13.59 11.24 -16.60
CA VAL A 204 -13.79 10.68 -15.23
C VAL A 204 -13.93 9.15 -15.29
N SER A 205 -14.56 8.61 -16.32
CA SER A 205 -14.69 7.16 -16.54
C SER A 205 -13.34 6.45 -16.66
N GLY A 206 -12.34 7.08 -17.30
CA GLY A 206 -10.99 6.52 -17.44
C GLY A 206 -10.26 6.44 -16.09
N VAL A 207 -10.39 7.49 -15.26
CA VAL A 207 -9.82 7.51 -13.92
C VAL A 207 -10.50 6.45 -13.05
N LEU A 208 -11.82 6.37 -13.08
CA LEU A 208 -12.58 5.36 -12.33
C LEU A 208 -12.24 3.93 -12.75
N LEU A 209 -12.03 3.68 -14.03
CA LEU A 209 -11.63 2.34 -14.52
C LEU A 209 -10.29 1.90 -13.92
N SER A 210 -9.30 2.79 -13.87
CA SER A 210 -8.00 2.52 -13.25
C SER A 210 -8.14 2.25 -11.75
N PHE A 211 -9.01 2.98 -11.04
CA PHE A 211 -9.27 2.79 -9.62
C PHE A 211 -10.02 1.48 -9.33
N ILE A 212 -11.01 1.13 -10.15
CA ILE A 212 -11.71 -0.16 -10.05
C ILE A 212 -10.74 -1.31 -10.30
N HIS A 213 -9.87 -1.20 -11.30
CA HIS A 213 -8.88 -2.24 -11.60
C HIS A 213 -7.96 -2.50 -10.41
N ILE A 214 -7.33 -1.48 -9.83
CA ILE A 214 -6.45 -1.67 -8.67
C ILE A 214 -7.22 -2.15 -7.43
N PHE A 215 -8.45 -1.69 -7.23
CA PHE A 215 -9.30 -2.15 -6.13
C PHE A 215 -9.59 -3.65 -6.25
N LEU A 216 -10.03 -4.11 -7.42
CA LEU A 216 -10.30 -5.53 -7.67
C LEU A 216 -9.04 -6.38 -7.54
N TYR A 217 -7.93 -5.92 -8.08
CA TYR A 217 -6.63 -6.60 -7.96
C TYR A 217 -6.23 -6.76 -6.48
N THR A 218 -6.32 -5.68 -5.71
CA THR A 218 -6.03 -5.68 -4.27
C THR A 218 -6.98 -6.60 -3.50
N ALA A 219 -8.28 -6.56 -3.80
CA ALA A 219 -9.29 -7.42 -3.19
C ALA A 219 -9.01 -8.92 -3.46
N VAL A 220 -8.63 -9.27 -4.69
CA VAL A 220 -8.25 -10.64 -5.06
C VAL A 220 -7.00 -11.08 -4.29
N LEU A 221 -5.96 -10.26 -4.19
CA LEU A 221 -4.77 -10.57 -3.40
C LEU A 221 -5.12 -10.81 -1.92
N VAL A 222 -5.89 -9.92 -1.31
CA VAL A 222 -6.30 -10.06 0.09
C VAL A 222 -7.14 -11.31 0.31
N ALA A 223 -8.14 -11.56 -0.54
CA ALA A 223 -8.99 -12.75 -0.46
C ALA A 223 -8.19 -14.05 -0.60
N LEU A 224 -7.27 -14.10 -1.58
CA LEU A 224 -6.40 -15.24 -1.80
C LEU A 224 -5.49 -15.47 -0.58
N HIS A 225 -4.92 -14.40 0.00
CA HIS A 225 -4.10 -14.51 1.21
C HIS A 225 -4.89 -15.09 2.39
N ILE A 226 -6.12 -14.62 2.64
CA ILE A 226 -6.99 -15.13 3.70
C ILE A 226 -7.31 -16.61 3.48
N TYR A 227 -7.62 -16.99 2.24
CA TYR A 227 -7.91 -18.38 1.87
C TYR A 227 -6.70 -19.31 2.10
N LEU A 228 -5.52 -18.92 1.61
CA LEU A 228 -4.29 -19.71 1.74
C LEU A 228 -3.83 -19.80 3.20
N SER A 229 -3.96 -18.73 3.99
CA SER A 229 -3.63 -18.73 5.42
C SER A 229 -4.52 -19.71 6.19
N GLY A 230 -5.81 -19.78 5.87
CA GLY A 230 -6.75 -20.73 6.51
C GLY A 230 -6.43 -22.21 6.21
N ARG A 231 -5.93 -22.52 5.01
CA ARG A 231 -5.51 -23.89 4.66
C ARG A 231 -4.24 -24.32 5.40
N LYS A 232 -3.31 -23.38 5.60
CA LYS A 232 -2.03 -23.65 6.27
C LYS A 232 -2.21 -24.00 7.75
N ASP A 233 -3.24 -23.47 8.39
CA ASP A 233 -3.58 -23.78 9.77
C ASP A 233 -4.24 -25.15 9.90
N ASN A 234 -5.08 -25.56 8.96
CA ASN A 234 -5.74 -26.85 8.96
C ASN A 234 -4.76 -28.03 8.71
N ASN A 235 -3.65 -27.83 8.02
CA ASN A 235 -2.66 -28.87 7.77
C ASN A 235 -1.65 -29.07 8.92
N LYS A 236 -1.78 -28.31 10.02
CA LYS A 236 -0.93 -28.44 11.21
C LYS A 236 -1.62 -29.12 12.39
N ASN A 237 -2.90 -29.40 12.26
CA ASN A 237 -3.71 -30.24 13.16
C ASN A 237 -3.88 -31.64 12.59
#